data_475fb77d3bbe6ec16cecc5d0584adeb0
#
_entry.id   475fb77d3bbe6ec16cecc5d0584adeb0
#
_cell.length_a   1.000
_cell.length_b   1.000
_cell.length_c   1.000
_cell.angle_alpha   90.00
_cell.angle_beta   90.00
_cell.angle_gamma   90.00
#
_symmetry.space_group_name_H-M   'P 1'
#
loop_
_entity.id
_entity.type
_entity.pdbx_description
1 polymer ?
#
loop_
_entity_poly.entity_id
_entity_poly.type
_entity_poly.pdbx_seq_one_letter_code
_entity_poly.pdbx_strand_id
1 'polypeptide(L)'
;PCVADLKFILEHAQPEFLYLHNPCDRHDTHVATLVRCIEAIRALPREMRPKKVFGCEVWRKLDWLMSADKVMMSVDKHPHLLRPLLGVFDSQIAGGKRYDLAEEGLRHANATYFDSHTTDSSSLLNFAMDLTPLIEDDHLDIEQFSTAFVRRLEDDVRDRVRRFT
;
A
#
# COMPACT_ATOMS: atom_id res chain seq x y z
N PRO A 1 -13.26 -13.76 16.27
CA PRO A 1 -12.04 -13.58 17.07
C PRO A 1 -11.12 -12.55 16.44
N CYS A 2 -10.65 -12.70 15.20
CA CYS A 2 -9.65 -11.83 14.58
C CYS A 2 -10.02 -10.34 14.56
N VAL A 3 -11.26 -9.97 14.20
CA VAL A 3 -11.71 -8.55 14.20
C VAL A 3 -11.72 -7.99 15.62
N ALA A 4 -12.14 -8.77 16.60
CA ALA A 4 -12.15 -8.36 18.01
C ALA A 4 -10.72 -8.16 18.54
N ASP A 5 -9.79 -9.02 18.17
CA ASP A 5 -8.38 -8.92 18.58
C ASP A 5 -7.72 -7.70 17.94
N LEU A 6 -7.99 -7.45 16.65
CA LEU A 6 -7.52 -6.26 15.93
C LEU A 6 -8.10 -4.97 16.54
N LYS A 7 -9.40 -4.97 16.86
CA LYS A 7 -10.04 -3.84 17.53
C LYS A 7 -9.37 -3.55 18.87
N PHE A 8 -9.16 -4.59 19.70
CA PHE A 8 -8.47 -4.45 20.99
C PHE A 8 -7.08 -3.83 20.83
N ILE A 9 -6.29 -4.30 19.86
CA ILE A 9 -4.95 -3.74 19.59
C ILE A 9 -5.05 -2.28 19.20
N LEU A 10 -5.96 -1.93 18.30
CA LEU A 10 -6.15 -0.55 17.81
C LEU A 10 -6.62 0.39 18.92
N GLU A 11 -7.52 -0.06 19.79
CA GLU A 11 -7.98 0.72 20.96
C GLU A 11 -6.85 1.07 21.93
N HIS A 12 -5.89 0.16 22.09
CA HIS A 12 -4.75 0.35 23.00
C HIS A 12 -3.60 1.12 22.36
N ALA A 13 -3.29 0.84 21.09
CA ALA A 13 -2.17 1.46 20.39
C ALA A 13 -2.49 2.86 19.87
N GLN A 14 -3.76 3.13 19.54
CA GLN A 14 -4.25 4.40 18.96
C GLN A 14 -3.33 4.98 17.89
N PRO A 15 -3.00 4.21 16.82
CA PRO A 15 -2.05 4.66 15.82
C PRO A 15 -2.61 5.85 15.04
N GLU A 16 -1.79 6.86 14.81
CA GLU A 16 -2.15 8.00 13.94
C GLU A 16 -2.14 7.57 12.46
N PHE A 17 -1.16 6.73 12.08
CA PHE A 17 -0.99 6.17 10.73
C PHE A 17 -0.99 4.66 10.81
N LEU A 18 -1.70 4.03 9.87
CA LEU A 18 -1.75 2.57 9.77
C LEU A 18 -1.35 2.14 8.36
N TYR A 19 -0.41 1.19 8.28
CA TYR A 19 0.06 0.60 7.04
C TYR A 19 -0.48 -0.82 6.93
N LEU A 20 -1.20 -1.09 5.86
CA LEU A 20 -1.86 -2.37 5.57
C LEU A 20 -1.41 -2.91 4.21
N HIS A 21 -1.87 -4.10 3.86
CA HIS A 21 -1.78 -4.60 2.50
C HIS A 21 -2.71 -3.81 1.57
N ASN A 22 -2.38 -3.77 0.27
CA ASN A 22 -3.30 -3.21 -0.72
C ASN A 22 -4.39 -4.23 -1.13
N PRO A 23 -5.55 -3.78 -1.62
CA PRO A 23 -6.68 -4.68 -1.94
C PRO A 23 -6.44 -5.58 -3.14
N CYS A 24 -5.47 -5.26 -4.00
CA CYS A 24 -5.12 -6.04 -5.17
C CYS A 24 -3.88 -6.92 -4.95
N ASP A 25 -3.48 -7.16 -3.69
CA ASP A 25 -2.36 -8.05 -3.40
C ASP A 25 -2.59 -9.45 -4.00
N ARG A 26 -1.51 -10.16 -4.25
CA ARG A 26 -1.55 -11.50 -4.86
C ARG A 26 -2.01 -12.58 -3.88
N HIS A 27 -1.79 -12.38 -2.59
CA HIS A 27 -2.07 -13.37 -1.55
C HIS A 27 -3.41 -13.13 -0.88
N ASP A 28 -4.28 -14.13 -0.90
CA ASP A 28 -5.61 -14.08 -0.28
C ASP A 28 -5.54 -13.72 1.21
N THR A 29 -4.51 -14.21 1.92
CA THR A 29 -4.30 -13.87 3.34
C THR A 29 -4.00 -12.39 3.57
N HIS A 30 -3.30 -11.72 2.65
CA HIS A 30 -3.04 -10.29 2.73
C HIS A 30 -4.33 -9.49 2.51
N VAL A 31 -5.11 -9.87 1.51
CA VAL A 31 -6.42 -9.24 1.24
C VAL A 31 -7.39 -9.48 2.41
N ALA A 32 -7.43 -10.71 2.94
CA ALA A 32 -8.26 -11.00 4.11
C ALA A 32 -7.85 -10.19 5.34
N THR A 33 -6.54 -10.00 5.56
CA THR A 33 -6.02 -9.14 6.64
C THR A 33 -6.46 -7.70 6.46
N LEU A 34 -6.35 -7.15 5.25
CA LEU A 34 -6.84 -5.80 4.94
C LEU A 34 -8.33 -5.67 5.31
N VAL A 35 -9.18 -6.55 4.79
CA VAL A 35 -10.63 -6.50 5.02
C VAL A 35 -10.95 -6.55 6.52
N ARG A 36 -10.33 -7.47 7.27
CA ARG A 36 -10.52 -7.57 8.74
C ARG A 36 -10.03 -6.34 9.50
N CYS A 37 -8.94 -5.71 9.04
CA CYS A 37 -8.48 -4.46 9.64
C CYS A 37 -9.47 -3.31 9.38
N ILE A 38 -9.99 -3.16 8.17
CA ILE A 38 -11.01 -2.14 7.86
C ILE A 38 -12.28 -2.38 8.71
N GLU A 39 -12.76 -3.62 8.82
CA GLU A 39 -13.89 -3.97 9.70
C GLU A 39 -13.61 -3.59 11.17
N ALA A 40 -12.42 -3.90 11.68
CA ALA A 40 -12.04 -3.56 13.05
C ALA A 40 -11.97 -2.05 13.29
N ILE A 41 -11.42 -1.28 12.33
CA ILE A 41 -11.35 0.18 12.42
C ILE A 41 -12.75 0.79 12.38
N ARG A 42 -13.63 0.33 11.50
CA ARG A 42 -15.03 0.78 11.41
C ARG A 42 -15.82 0.51 12.69
N ALA A 43 -15.46 -0.54 13.43
CA ALA A 43 -16.06 -0.86 14.74
C ALA A 43 -15.54 0.01 15.90
N LEU A 44 -14.54 0.88 15.66
CA LEU A 44 -14.06 1.87 16.64
C LEU A 44 -14.93 3.14 16.60
N PRO A 45 -15.04 3.85 17.73
CA PRO A 45 -15.49 5.23 17.72
C PRO A 45 -14.66 6.07 16.74
N ARG A 46 -15.28 7.04 16.06
CA ARG A 46 -14.60 7.82 15.02
C ARG A 46 -13.35 8.54 15.51
N GLU A 47 -13.38 9.06 16.72
CA GLU A 47 -12.28 9.75 17.38
C GLU A 47 -11.09 8.86 17.72
N MET A 48 -11.29 7.53 17.73
CA MET A 48 -10.23 6.54 17.99
C MET A 48 -9.65 5.92 16.70
N ARG A 49 -10.21 6.27 15.55
CA ARG A 49 -9.73 5.74 14.27
C ARG A 49 -8.40 6.39 13.86
N PRO A 50 -7.52 5.67 13.16
CA PRO A 50 -6.34 6.28 12.55
C PRO A 50 -6.73 7.48 11.67
N LYS A 51 -5.87 8.50 11.63
CA LYS A 51 -6.06 9.64 10.72
C LYS A 51 -5.84 9.25 9.26
N LYS A 52 -4.93 8.31 9.03
CA LYS A 52 -4.59 7.81 7.69
C LYS A 52 -4.37 6.30 7.70
N VAL A 53 -4.86 5.66 6.65
CA VAL A 53 -4.62 4.24 6.37
C VAL A 53 -4.04 4.10 4.97
N PHE A 54 -2.91 3.40 4.86
CA PHE A 54 -2.20 3.22 3.62
C PHE A 54 -2.12 1.74 3.25
N GLY A 55 -2.50 1.40 2.02
CA GLY A 55 -2.28 0.10 1.41
C GLY A 55 -0.92 0.06 0.74
N CYS A 56 0.02 -0.72 1.30
CA CYS A 56 1.38 -0.78 0.82
C CYS A 56 1.53 -1.64 -0.43
N GLU A 57 2.51 -1.31 -1.25
CA GLU A 57 2.96 -2.15 -2.34
C GLU A 57 3.71 -3.37 -1.78
N VAL A 58 3.32 -4.57 -2.21
CA VAL A 58 4.01 -5.81 -1.88
C VAL A 58 4.09 -6.68 -3.13
N TRP A 59 3.43 -7.82 -3.19
CA TRP A 59 3.57 -8.80 -4.24
C TRP A 59 3.09 -8.37 -5.63
N ARG A 60 2.05 -7.54 -5.72
CA ARG A 60 1.53 -7.04 -7.00
C ARG A 60 2.00 -5.63 -7.29
N LYS A 61 2.77 -5.02 -6.37
CA LYS A 61 3.15 -3.62 -6.44
C LYS A 61 1.92 -2.72 -6.57
N LEU A 62 2.08 -1.52 -7.09
CA LEU A 62 0.97 -0.59 -7.34
C LEU A 62 1.00 -0.05 -8.78
N ASP A 63 1.55 -0.82 -9.74
CA ASP A 63 1.60 -0.41 -11.14
C ASP A 63 0.22 -0.40 -11.81
N TRP A 64 -0.76 -0.99 -11.17
CA TRP A 64 -2.17 -0.94 -11.55
C TRP A 64 -2.89 0.35 -11.09
N LEU A 65 -2.26 1.17 -10.26
CA LEU A 65 -2.73 2.51 -9.93
C LEU A 65 -2.17 3.53 -10.94
N MET A 66 -3.03 4.48 -11.33
CA MET A 66 -2.55 5.67 -12.04
C MET A 66 -1.57 6.44 -11.15
N SER A 67 -0.60 7.12 -11.75
CA SER A 67 0.40 7.89 -10.98
C SER A 67 -0.24 8.92 -10.04
N ALA A 68 -1.34 9.54 -10.45
CA ALA A 68 -2.09 10.50 -9.63
C ALA A 68 -2.79 9.88 -8.41
N ASP A 69 -2.99 8.57 -8.40
CA ASP A 69 -3.64 7.85 -7.30
C ASP A 69 -2.61 7.24 -6.32
N LYS A 70 -1.31 7.33 -6.63
CA LYS A 70 -0.24 6.83 -5.77
C LYS A 70 0.13 7.86 -4.71
N VAL A 71 0.22 7.42 -3.47
CA VAL A 71 0.86 8.19 -2.39
C VAL A 71 2.35 7.91 -2.44
N MET A 72 3.14 8.96 -2.69
CA MET A 72 4.60 8.87 -2.72
C MET A 72 5.17 9.05 -1.33
N MET A 73 6.02 8.13 -0.92
CA MET A 73 6.73 8.16 0.36
C MET A 73 8.22 8.10 0.12
N SER A 74 8.91 9.26 0.17
CA SER A 74 10.38 9.28 0.12
C SER A 74 10.94 8.60 1.36
N VAL A 75 11.87 7.67 1.15
CA VAL A 75 12.55 6.91 2.20
C VAL A 75 14.07 7.05 2.10
N ASP A 76 14.56 8.05 1.41
CA ASP A 76 15.98 8.31 1.16
C ASP A 76 16.67 9.17 2.23
N LYS A 77 15.93 9.68 3.22
CA LYS A 77 16.49 10.46 4.32
C LYS A 77 17.53 9.68 5.14
N HIS A 78 17.31 8.37 5.29
CA HIS A 78 18.17 7.46 6.04
C HIS A 78 18.41 6.15 5.28
N PRO A 79 19.05 6.19 4.09
CA PRO A 79 19.17 5.01 3.23
C PRO A 79 19.95 3.87 3.88
N HIS A 80 20.86 4.18 4.80
CA HIS A 80 21.63 3.18 5.55
C HIS A 80 20.80 2.31 6.49
N LEU A 81 19.58 2.74 6.84
CA LEU A 81 18.67 1.94 7.69
C LEU A 81 17.86 0.90 6.93
N LEU A 82 17.77 0.99 5.61
CA LEU A 82 16.92 0.11 4.80
C LEU A 82 17.23 -1.37 5.02
N ARG A 83 18.48 -1.77 4.81
CA ARG A 83 18.89 -3.17 4.97
C ARG A 83 18.83 -3.66 6.43
N PRO A 84 19.30 -2.91 7.45
CA PRO A 84 19.13 -3.31 8.84
C PRO A 84 17.68 -3.51 9.26
N LEU A 85 16.77 -2.63 8.83
CA LEU A 85 15.33 -2.75 9.15
C LEU A 85 14.70 -3.98 8.49
N LEU A 86 15.04 -4.28 7.24
CA LEU A 86 14.61 -5.51 6.57
C LEU A 86 15.21 -6.75 7.24
N GLY A 87 16.46 -6.66 7.69
CA GLY A 87 17.18 -7.73 8.37
C GLY A 87 16.55 -8.18 9.70
N VAL A 88 15.75 -7.34 10.35
CA VAL A 88 14.98 -7.72 11.54
C VAL A 88 14.02 -8.88 11.24
N PHE A 89 13.57 -9.00 10.01
CA PHE A 89 12.68 -10.06 9.53
C PHE A 89 13.49 -11.22 8.91
N ASP A 90 14.49 -11.71 9.62
CA ASP A 90 15.42 -12.76 9.16
C ASP A 90 14.73 -13.98 8.56
N SER A 91 13.61 -14.43 9.16
CA SER A 91 12.82 -15.56 8.66
C SER A 91 12.32 -15.37 7.22
N GLN A 92 12.16 -14.13 6.76
CA GLN A 92 11.73 -13.80 5.41
C GLN A 92 12.90 -13.85 4.40
N ILE A 93 14.13 -13.76 4.87
CA ILE A 93 15.35 -13.75 4.04
C ILE A 93 16.03 -15.12 4.05
N ALA A 94 16.13 -15.76 5.22
CA ALA A 94 16.82 -17.04 5.43
C ALA A 94 16.22 -18.20 4.63
N GLY A 95 14.94 -18.13 4.25
CA GLY A 95 14.24 -19.14 3.46
C GLY A 95 14.58 -19.15 1.95
N GLY A 96 15.60 -18.42 1.52
CA GLY A 96 16.05 -18.38 0.12
C GLY A 96 15.35 -17.32 -0.74
N LYS A 97 14.50 -16.48 -0.16
CA LYS A 97 13.92 -15.29 -0.81
C LYS A 97 14.71 -14.06 -0.42
N ARG A 98 15.31 -13.41 -1.39
CA ARG A 98 16.11 -12.20 -1.18
C ARG A 98 15.21 -10.95 -1.20
N TYR A 99 14.27 -10.87 -0.23
CA TYR A 99 13.39 -9.70 -0.08
C TYR A 99 14.18 -8.42 0.20
N ASP A 100 15.31 -8.52 0.87
CA ASP A 100 16.23 -7.41 1.12
C ASP A 100 16.68 -6.73 -0.19
N LEU A 101 17.10 -7.52 -1.18
CA LEU A 101 17.51 -7.01 -2.49
C LEU A 101 16.32 -6.58 -3.35
N ALA A 102 15.21 -7.34 -3.29
CA ALA A 102 14.02 -7.05 -4.07
C ALA A 102 13.40 -5.71 -3.67
N GLU A 103 13.27 -5.46 -2.37
CA GLU A 103 12.71 -4.22 -1.83
C GLU A 103 13.63 -3.01 -2.06
N GLU A 104 14.94 -3.16 -1.93
CA GLU A 104 15.88 -2.10 -2.25
C GLU A 104 15.81 -1.74 -3.74
N GLY A 105 15.83 -2.75 -4.63
CA GLY A 105 15.72 -2.54 -6.07
C GLY A 105 14.38 -1.90 -6.46
N LEU A 106 13.28 -2.30 -5.82
CA LEU A 106 11.96 -1.71 -6.06
C LEU A 106 11.94 -0.22 -5.72
N ARG A 107 12.51 0.18 -4.58
CA ARG A 107 12.53 1.59 -4.17
C ARG A 107 13.33 2.47 -5.12
N HIS A 108 14.46 1.98 -5.62
CA HIS A 108 15.22 2.67 -6.67
C HIS A 108 14.44 2.74 -7.98
N ALA A 109 13.83 1.64 -8.40
CA ALA A 109 13.02 1.59 -9.61
C ALA A 109 11.82 2.56 -9.52
N ASN A 110 11.14 2.60 -8.38
CA ASN A 110 10.04 3.53 -8.15
C ASN A 110 10.48 4.99 -8.28
N ALA A 111 11.66 5.34 -7.75
CA ALA A 111 12.18 6.70 -7.83
C ALA A 111 12.42 7.13 -9.29
N THR A 112 13.01 6.24 -10.10
CA THR A 112 13.39 6.56 -11.48
C THR A 112 12.21 6.45 -12.45
N TYR A 113 11.33 5.45 -12.28
CA TYR A 113 10.23 5.20 -13.22
C TYR A 113 8.94 5.94 -12.89
N PHE A 114 8.92 6.74 -11.84
CA PHE A 114 7.71 7.49 -11.48
C PHE A 114 7.33 8.54 -12.54
N ASP A 115 8.31 9.26 -13.05
CA ASP A 115 8.12 10.27 -14.09
C ASP A 115 9.22 10.15 -15.15
N SER A 116 8.82 10.02 -16.41
CA SER A 116 9.75 9.87 -17.55
C SER A 116 10.29 11.19 -18.08
N HIS A 117 9.80 12.33 -17.60
CA HIS A 117 10.08 13.64 -18.19
C HIS A 117 10.75 14.63 -17.24
N THR A 118 10.89 14.28 -15.98
CA THR A 118 11.53 15.11 -14.95
C THR A 118 12.73 14.39 -14.32
N THR A 119 13.61 15.16 -13.71
CA THR A 119 14.71 14.61 -12.92
C THR A 119 14.16 13.99 -11.64
N ASP A 120 14.70 12.84 -11.23
CA ASP A 120 14.32 12.15 -10.01
C ASP A 120 14.38 13.11 -8.81
N SER A 121 13.28 13.22 -8.08
CA SER A 121 13.17 14.06 -6.88
C SER A 121 13.59 13.34 -5.60
N SER A 122 13.75 12.03 -5.66
CA SER A 122 14.15 11.16 -4.56
C SER A 122 14.96 10.00 -5.14
N SER A 123 15.86 9.43 -4.36
CA SER A 123 16.63 8.24 -4.76
C SER A 123 15.97 6.92 -4.33
N LEU A 124 15.03 6.99 -3.40
CA LEU A 124 14.30 5.83 -2.86
C LEU A 124 12.85 6.22 -2.60
N LEU A 125 11.91 5.60 -3.32
CA LEU A 125 10.48 5.82 -3.14
C LEU A 125 9.75 4.52 -2.81
N ASN A 126 8.85 4.57 -1.82
CA ASN A 126 7.75 3.64 -1.68
C ASN A 126 6.48 4.26 -2.21
N PHE A 127 5.63 3.43 -2.80
CA PHE A 127 4.26 3.82 -3.13
C PHE A 127 3.28 3.21 -2.14
N ALA A 128 2.20 3.94 -1.91
CA ALA A 128 1.05 3.44 -1.19
C ALA A 128 -0.24 3.88 -1.88
N MET A 129 -1.32 3.18 -1.57
CA MET A 129 -2.69 3.57 -1.91
C MET A 129 -3.33 4.20 -0.68
N ASP A 130 -3.98 5.35 -0.82
CA ASP A 130 -4.76 5.93 0.29
C ASP A 130 -6.06 5.13 0.49
N LEU A 131 -6.14 4.42 1.61
CA LEU A 131 -7.31 3.65 2.03
C LEU A 131 -8.16 4.40 3.05
N THR A 132 -7.80 5.64 3.40
CA THR A 132 -8.51 6.46 4.38
C THR A 132 -10.01 6.61 4.07
N PRO A 133 -10.46 6.75 2.82
CA PRO A 133 -11.88 6.82 2.52
C PRO A 133 -12.68 5.61 3.02
N LEU A 134 -12.08 4.43 3.09
CA LEU A 134 -12.72 3.22 3.61
C LEU A 134 -13.03 3.27 5.11
N ILE A 135 -12.36 4.14 5.86
CA ILE A 135 -12.58 4.30 7.29
C ILE A 135 -13.31 5.58 7.66
N GLU A 136 -13.43 6.52 6.72
CA GLU A 136 -14.23 7.74 6.86
C GLU A 136 -15.70 7.49 6.54
N ASP A 137 -15.98 6.67 5.52
CA ASP A 137 -17.32 6.22 5.15
C ASP A 137 -17.51 4.74 5.46
N ASP A 138 -18.31 4.43 6.49
CA ASP A 138 -18.59 3.06 6.92
C ASP A 138 -19.42 2.26 5.89
N HIS A 139 -20.08 2.96 4.95
CA HIS A 139 -20.92 2.35 3.92
C HIS A 139 -20.18 2.16 2.60
N LEU A 140 -18.96 2.71 2.46
CA LEU A 140 -18.18 2.55 1.25
C LEU A 140 -17.77 1.08 1.07
N ASP A 141 -18.25 0.47 0.00
CA ASP A 141 -17.95 -0.92 -0.30
C ASP A 141 -16.49 -1.10 -0.72
N ILE A 142 -15.78 -2.04 -0.08
CA ILE A 142 -14.35 -2.27 -0.31
C ILE A 142 -14.07 -2.79 -1.72
N GLU A 143 -14.94 -3.64 -2.26
CA GLU A 143 -14.80 -4.18 -3.62
C GLU A 143 -14.99 -3.06 -4.65
N GLN A 144 -16.06 -2.29 -4.53
CA GLN A 144 -16.35 -1.16 -5.43
C GLN A 144 -15.23 -0.11 -5.39
N PHE A 145 -14.76 0.25 -4.20
CA PHE A 145 -13.64 1.16 -4.02
C PHE A 145 -12.39 0.65 -4.74
N SER A 146 -12.01 -0.59 -4.49
CA SER A 146 -10.80 -1.19 -5.04
C SER A 146 -10.86 -1.34 -6.56
N THR A 147 -11.98 -1.84 -7.09
CA THR A 147 -12.15 -2.06 -8.53
C THR A 147 -12.26 -0.77 -9.33
N ALA A 148 -12.67 0.34 -8.71
CA ALA A 148 -12.72 1.64 -9.38
C ALA A 148 -11.33 2.08 -9.88
N PHE A 149 -10.27 1.80 -9.14
CA PHE A 149 -8.90 2.10 -9.57
C PHE A 149 -8.44 1.21 -10.73
N VAL A 150 -8.79 -0.07 -10.70
CA VAL A 150 -8.47 -1.00 -11.80
C VAL A 150 -9.18 -0.59 -13.09
N ARG A 151 -10.43 -0.12 -13.01
CA ARG A 151 -11.17 0.41 -14.16
C ARG A 151 -10.50 1.64 -14.77
N ARG A 152 -9.94 2.53 -13.95
CA ARG A 152 -9.18 3.70 -14.47
C ARG A 152 -7.97 3.26 -15.31
N LEU A 153 -7.25 2.23 -14.88
CA LEU A 153 -6.16 1.66 -15.68
C LEU A 153 -6.70 1.05 -16.98
N GLU A 154 -7.81 0.29 -16.92
CA GLU A 154 -8.44 -0.28 -18.11
C GLU A 154 -8.82 0.81 -19.12
N ASP A 155 -9.42 1.90 -18.65
CA ASP A 155 -9.83 3.03 -19.49
C ASP A 155 -8.61 3.72 -20.12
N ASP A 156 -7.53 3.97 -19.34
CA ASP A 156 -6.28 4.55 -19.87
C ASP A 156 -5.67 3.67 -20.96
N VAL A 157 -5.60 2.36 -20.73
CA VAL A 157 -5.09 1.41 -21.72
C VAL A 157 -5.95 1.44 -23.00
N ARG A 158 -7.27 1.40 -22.87
CA ARG A 158 -8.20 1.47 -24.01
C ARG A 158 -8.00 2.75 -24.81
N ASP A 159 -7.92 3.90 -24.13
CA ASP A 159 -7.77 5.20 -24.78
C ASP A 159 -6.42 5.35 -25.48
N ARG A 160 -5.36 4.82 -24.89
CA ARG A 160 -4.03 4.81 -25.52
C ARG A 160 -4.02 3.94 -26.78
N VAL A 161 -4.54 2.73 -26.72
CA VAL A 161 -4.59 1.83 -27.87
C VAL A 161 -5.42 2.45 -29.02
N ARG A 162 -6.60 3.00 -28.71
CA ARG A 162 -7.48 3.63 -29.71
C ARG A 162 -6.86 4.81 -30.47
N ARG A 163 -5.88 5.51 -29.87
CA ARG A 163 -5.16 6.61 -30.56
C ARG A 163 -4.30 6.14 -31.72
N PHE A 164 -3.93 4.88 -31.77
CA PHE A 164 -2.99 4.33 -32.73
C PHE A 164 -3.60 3.20 -33.59
N THR A 165 -4.85 2.86 -33.38
CA THR A 165 -5.62 1.92 -34.22
C THR A 165 -6.68 2.63 -35.03
#